data_2b64401cf341d5e846d694eabcef4d20
#
_entry.id   2b64401cf341d5e846d694eabcef4d20
#
_cell.length_a   1.000
_cell.length_b   1.000
_cell.length_c   1.000
_cell.angle_alpha   90.00
_cell.angle_beta   90.00
_cell.angle_gamma   90.00
#
_symmetry.space_group_name_H-M   'P 1'
#
loop_
_entity.id
_entity.type
_entity.pdbx_description
1 polymer ?
#
loop_
_entity_poly.entity_id
_entity_poly.type
_entity_poly.pdbx_seq_one_letter_code
_entity_poly.pdbx_strand_id
1 'polypeptide(L)'
;DAGYNMVQVQVLNGVPSMNIYGQYSMTDGFNFKDINRKGIYGYWDHMDYIIKSAASRGIYIGMVCIWGTPVEQGLMNEKEAVAYGKFLAERYKDEPNIIWMIGGDIRGDNKTEVWDALANSIRSIDKGHLMTFHPRGRTTSATWFNDREWLDFNMFQSGHRRYGQRNGDGDYPIEENTEEDNWRFVQASQAKTPLKPVID
;
A
#
# COMPACT_ATOMS: atom_id res chain seq x y z
N ASP A 1 12.10 22.35 7.75
CA ASP A 1 12.57 20.96 7.74
C ASP A 1 12.10 20.27 9.02
N ALA A 2 10.99 19.50 8.93
CA ALA A 2 10.38 18.82 10.08
C ALA A 2 11.04 17.47 10.42
N GLY A 3 12.11 17.07 9.69
CA GLY A 3 12.87 15.85 9.95
C GLY A 3 12.24 14.57 9.42
N TYR A 4 11.16 14.66 8.65
CA TYR A 4 10.57 13.47 8.00
C TYR A 4 11.50 12.93 6.91
N ASN A 5 11.65 11.62 6.85
CA ASN A 5 12.45 10.91 5.86
C ASN A 5 11.61 10.00 4.95
N MET A 6 10.32 9.86 5.23
CA MET A 6 9.37 9.08 4.46
C MET A 6 7.99 9.74 4.45
N VAL A 7 7.27 9.60 3.34
CA VAL A 7 5.85 9.97 3.21
C VAL A 7 5.07 8.85 2.54
N GLN A 8 3.85 8.64 2.97
CA GLN A 8 2.91 7.75 2.27
C GLN A 8 2.22 8.51 1.14
N VAL A 9 2.14 7.89 -0.02
CA VAL A 9 1.45 8.41 -1.20
C VAL A 9 0.44 7.39 -1.68
N GLN A 10 -0.82 7.78 -1.67
CA GLN A 10 -1.91 6.98 -2.22
C GLN A 10 -1.93 7.14 -3.74
N VAL A 11 -1.57 6.08 -4.46
CA VAL A 11 -1.49 6.11 -5.92
C VAL A 11 -2.86 6.11 -6.56
N LEU A 12 -3.71 5.14 -6.21
CA LEU A 12 -5.10 5.10 -6.67
C LEU A 12 -6.06 5.18 -5.47
N ASN A 13 -6.90 6.20 -5.46
CA ASN A 13 -8.01 6.35 -4.51
C ASN A 13 -9.35 5.83 -5.08
N GLY A 14 -9.40 5.60 -6.38
CA GLY A 14 -10.56 5.09 -7.11
C GLY A 14 -10.12 4.49 -8.44
N VAL A 15 -11.05 3.92 -9.17
CA VAL A 15 -10.81 3.31 -10.48
C VAL A 15 -11.81 3.90 -11.47
N PRO A 16 -11.36 4.83 -12.36
CA PRO A 16 -10.05 5.49 -12.37
C PRO A 16 -9.89 6.55 -11.28
N SER A 17 -8.65 6.91 -10.94
CA SER A 17 -8.34 8.11 -10.18
C SER A 17 -8.06 9.28 -11.11
N MET A 18 -8.29 10.51 -10.63
CA MET A 18 -8.02 11.74 -11.37
C MET A 18 -7.08 12.64 -10.54
N ASN A 19 -6.08 13.22 -11.16
CA ASN A 19 -5.21 14.20 -10.51
C ASN A 19 -5.83 15.62 -10.53
N ILE A 20 -5.18 16.56 -9.84
CA ILE A 20 -5.65 17.95 -9.73
C ILE A 20 -5.69 18.70 -11.07
N TYR A 21 -5.06 18.16 -12.11
CA TYR A 21 -5.06 18.72 -13.47
C TYR A 21 -6.13 18.10 -14.37
N GLY A 22 -7.05 17.28 -13.80
CA GLY A 22 -8.13 16.63 -14.53
C GLY A 22 -7.68 15.44 -15.39
N GLN A 23 -6.48 14.89 -15.16
CA GLN A 23 -5.97 13.76 -15.90
C GLN A 23 -6.26 12.45 -15.16
N TYR A 24 -6.82 11.47 -15.86
CA TYR A 24 -7.15 10.17 -15.30
C TYR A 24 -5.95 9.23 -15.30
N SER A 25 -5.90 8.36 -14.30
CA SER A 25 -4.87 7.32 -14.14
C SER A 25 -4.95 6.21 -15.19
N MET A 26 -6.13 6.04 -15.82
CA MET A 26 -6.39 5.05 -16.86
C MET A 26 -7.60 5.49 -17.70
N THR A 27 -7.69 5.02 -18.94
CA THR A 27 -8.71 5.48 -19.89
C THR A 27 -9.86 4.52 -20.11
N ASP A 28 -9.63 3.21 -19.90
CA ASP A 28 -10.63 2.16 -20.12
C ASP A 28 -10.27 0.94 -19.29
N GLY A 29 -10.95 0.77 -18.16
CA GLY A 29 -10.57 -0.22 -17.16
C GLY A 29 -9.10 -0.04 -16.74
N PHE A 30 -8.39 -1.17 -16.53
CA PHE A 30 -6.95 -1.14 -16.21
C PHE A 30 -6.06 -1.13 -17.48
N ASN A 31 -6.42 -0.29 -18.47
CA ASN A 31 -5.62 -0.12 -19.67
C ASN A 31 -4.64 1.06 -19.49
N PHE A 32 -3.34 0.75 -19.51
CA PHE A 32 -2.26 1.72 -19.32
C PHE A 32 -1.54 2.09 -20.62
N LYS A 33 -2.01 1.63 -21.78
CA LYS A 33 -1.28 1.80 -23.05
C LYS A 33 -1.28 3.23 -23.58
N ASP A 34 -2.33 4.01 -23.30
CA ASP A 34 -2.54 5.32 -23.90
C ASP A 34 -2.56 6.46 -22.87
N ILE A 35 -2.02 6.24 -21.69
CA ILE A 35 -2.09 7.19 -20.58
C ILE A 35 -1.09 8.34 -20.68
N ASN A 36 0.00 8.18 -21.42
CA ASN A 36 0.99 9.24 -21.67
C ASN A 36 0.78 9.81 -23.08
N ARG A 37 -0.17 10.73 -23.22
CA ARG A 37 -0.35 11.44 -24.48
C ARG A 37 0.78 12.44 -24.67
N LYS A 38 1.45 12.37 -25.83
CA LYS A 38 2.55 13.28 -26.17
C LYS A 38 2.13 14.74 -26.00
N GLY A 39 2.87 15.49 -25.18
CA GLY A 39 2.63 16.91 -24.92
C GLY A 39 1.55 17.23 -23.89
N ILE A 40 0.99 16.23 -23.21
CA ILE A 40 0.05 16.42 -22.11
C ILE A 40 0.72 15.91 -20.82
N TYR A 41 0.74 16.75 -19.78
CA TYR A 41 1.20 16.36 -18.46
C TYR A 41 0.13 15.48 -17.81
N GLY A 42 0.34 14.15 -17.87
CA GLY A 42 -0.63 13.15 -17.48
C GLY A 42 -0.60 12.84 -15.99
N TYR A 43 -1.45 11.90 -15.58
CA TYR A 43 -1.51 11.39 -14.20
C TYR A 43 -0.16 10.81 -13.75
N TRP A 44 0.42 9.96 -14.58
CA TRP A 44 1.67 9.26 -14.27
C TRP A 44 2.91 10.14 -14.37
N ASP A 45 2.89 11.16 -15.24
CA ASP A 45 3.94 12.20 -15.26
C ASP A 45 3.98 12.96 -13.94
N HIS A 46 2.80 13.18 -13.32
CA HIS A 46 2.72 13.81 -12.00
C HIS A 46 3.25 12.90 -10.89
N MET A 47 2.94 11.60 -10.95
CA MET A 47 3.52 10.62 -10.02
C MET A 47 5.04 10.55 -10.14
N ASP A 48 5.58 10.51 -11.36
CA ASP A 48 7.04 10.55 -11.61
C ASP A 48 7.68 11.79 -11.00
N TYR A 49 7.04 12.95 -11.15
CA TYR A 49 7.50 14.21 -10.57
C TYR A 49 7.55 14.15 -9.04
N ILE A 50 6.50 13.62 -8.40
CA ILE A 50 6.45 13.46 -6.93
C ILE A 50 7.59 12.57 -6.45
N ILE A 51 7.77 11.40 -7.07
CA ILE A 51 8.80 10.41 -6.69
C ILE A 51 10.20 11.02 -6.84
N LYS A 52 10.52 11.60 -7.99
CA LYS A 52 11.82 12.24 -8.26
C LYS A 52 12.08 13.45 -7.37
N SER A 53 11.04 14.24 -7.11
CA SER A 53 11.13 15.39 -6.19
C SER A 53 11.40 14.97 -4.76
N ALA A 54 10.82 13.85 -4.29
CA ALA A 54 11.11 13.25 -3.00
C ALA A 54 12.53 12.68 -2.95
N ALA A 55 12.95 11.94 -3.96
CA ALA A 55 14.29 11.38 -4.07
C ALA A 55 15.38 12.46 -3.97
N SER A 56 15.21 13.58 -4.68
CA SER A 56 16.15 14.71 -4.64
C SER A 56 16.29 15.36 -3.26
N ARG A 57 15.40 15.04 -2.33
CA ARG A 57 15.38 15.52 -0.94
C ARG A 57 15.70 14.44 0.09
N GLY A 58 16.09 13.25 -0.36
CA GLY A 58 16.36 12.10 0.52
C GLY A 58 15.11 11.55 1.20
N ILE A 59 13.91 11.75 0.60
CA ILE A 59 12.63 11.28 1.15
C ILE A 59 12.19 10.01 0.44
N TYR A 60 11.88 8.98 1.20
CA TYR A 60 11.25 7.76 0.70
C TYR A 60 9.75 7.93 0.47
N ILE A 61 9.23 7.25 -0.53
CA ILE A 61 7.80 7.17 -0.83
C ILE A 61 7.29 5.80 -0.43
N GLY A 62 6.45 5.74 0.60
CA GLY A 62 5.59 4.59 0.85
C GLY A 62 4.43 4.61 -0.14
N MET A 63 4.58 3.82 -1.21
CA MET A 63 3.64 3.83 -2.33
C MET A 63 2.47 2.90 -2.06
N VAL A 64 1.35 3.44 -1.56
CA VAL A 64 0.09 2.70 -1.42
C VAL A 64 -0.51 2.55 -2.81
N CYS A 65 -0.33 1.37 -3.41
CA CYS A 65 -0.63 1.11 -4.83
C CYS A 65 -2.09 1.41 -5.18
N ILE A 66 -3.01 0.93 -4.38
CA ILE A 66 -4.44 1.22 -4.49
C ILE A 66 -5.06 1.17 -3.09
N TRP A 67 -5.98 2.09 -2.81
CA TRP A 67 -6.72 2.08 -1.55
C TRP A 67 -7.64 0.86 -1.44
N GLY A 68 -7.97 0.45 -0.22
CA GLY A 68 -8.72 -0.78 0.01
C GLY A 68 -10.15 -0.75 -0.51
N THR A 69 -10.84 0.38 -0.38
CA THR A 69 -12.26 0.51 -0.75
C THR A 69 -12.57 0.14 -2.21
N PRO A 70 -11.84 0.60 -3.24
CA PRO A 70 -12.06 0.15 -4.61
C PRO A 70 -11.97 -1.36 -4.81
N VAL A 71 -11.02 -2.02 -4.13
CA VAL A 71 -10.86 -3.48 -4.22
C VAL A 71 -12.00 -4.20 -3.50
N GLU A 72 -12.39 -3.73 -2.32
CA GLU A 72 -13.55 -4.24 -1.59
C GLU A 72 -14.83 -4.15 -2.40
N GLN A 73 -15.02 -3.07 -3.13
CA GLN A 73 -16.15 -2.86 -4.05
C GLN A 73 -16.08 -3.68 -5.34
N GLY A 74 -15.02 -4.46 -5.53
CA GLY A 74 -14.84 -5.30 -6.71
C GLY A 74 -14.44 -4.55 -7.99
N LEU A 75 -13.91 -3.33 -7.84
CA LEU A 75 -13.42 -2.52 -8.97
C LEU A 75 -12.05 -2.98 -9.48
N MET A 76 -11.45 -3.99 -8.86
CA MET A 76 -10.23 -4.67 -9.29
C MET A 76 -10.37 -6.16 -9.01
N ASN A 77 -10.18 -6.97 -10.03
CA ASN A 77 -10.03 -8.42 -9.92
C ASN A 77 -8.56 -8.84 -10.03
N GLU A 78 -8.25 -10.13 -9.86
CA GLU A 78 -6.88 -10.66 -9.92
C GLU A 78 -6.16 -10.36 -11.24
N LYS A 79 -6.85 -10.48 -12.38
CA LYS A 79 -6.25 -10.19 -13.70
C LYS A 79 -5.86 -8.71 -13.84
N GLU A 80 -6.70 -7.83 -13.35
CA GLU A 80 -6.46 -6.39 -13.32
C GLU A 80 -5.34 -6.04 -12.32
N ALA A 81 -5.31 -6.69 -11.17
CA ALA A 81 -4.25 -6.55 -10.18
C ALA A 81 -2.87 -6.95 -10.76
N VAL A 82 -2.81 -8.06 -11.52
CA VAL A 82 -1.59 -8.48 -12.22
C VAL A 82 -1.16 -7.45 -13.27
N ALA A 83 -2.09 -6.94 -14.08
CA ALA A 83 -1.78 -5.94 -15.10
C ALA A 83 -1.26 -4.64 -14.48
N TYR A 84 -1.92 -4.20 -13.41
CA TYR A 84 -1.57 -2.98 -12.68
C TYR A 84 -0.22 -3.11 -11.95
N GLY A 85 0.01 -4.22 -11.26
CA GLY A 85 1.27 -4.45 -10.56
C GLY A 85 2.47 -4.51 -11.50
N LYS A 86 2.33 -5.16 -12.67
CA LYS A 86 3.36 -5.14 -13.71
C LYS A 86 3.65 -3.73 -14.22
N PHE A 87 2.60 -2.97 -14.50
CA PHE A 87 2.73 -1.58 -14.94
C PHE A 87 3.50 -0.73 -13.91
N LEU A 88 3.14 -0.82 -12.63
CA LEU A 88 3.82 -0.10 -11.57
C LEU A 88 5.29 -0.50 -11.45
N ALA A 89 5.56 -1.80 -11.41
CA ALA A 89 6.92 -2.31 -11.26
C ALA A 89 7.81 -1.95 -12.46
N GLU A 90 7.32 -2.09 -13.68
CA GLU A 90 8.06 -1.69 -14.88
C GLU A 90 8.41 -0.19 -14.88
N ARG A 91 7.50 0.66 -14.35
CA ARG A 91 7.71 2.10 -14.32
C ARG A 91 8.66 2.55 -13.21
N TYR A 92 8.63 1.90 -12.05
CA TYR A 92 9.26 2.43 -10.84
C TYR A 92 10.36 1.57 -10.22
N LYS A 93 10.67 0.40 -10.75
CA LYS A 93 11.71 -0.51 -10.23
C LYS A 93 13.11 0.11 -10.14
N ASP A 94 13.39 1.15 -10.91
CA ASP A 94 14.69 1.82 -10.97
C ASP A 94 14.71 3.12 -10.13
N GLU A 95 13.63 3.50 -9.49
CA GLU A 95 13.54 4.69 -8.64
C GLU A 95 14.03 4.34 -7.22
N PRO A 96 15.04 5.02 -6.68
CA PRO A 96 15.78 4.54 -5.49
C PRO A 96 15.04 4.68 -4.16
N ASN A 97 13.90 5.35 -4.12
CA ASN A 97 13.23 5.81 -2.91
C ASN A 97 11.80 5.29 -2.75
N ILE A 98 11.50 4.09 -3.23
CA ILE A 98 10.17 3.48 -3.16
C ILE A 98 10.14 2.35 -2.13
N ILE A 99 9.05 2.29 -1.38
CA ILE A 99 8.62 1.15 -0.58
C ILE A 99 7.21 0.81 -1.06
N TRP A 100 6.99 -0.41 -1.53
CA TRP A 100 5.69 -0.86 -1.98
C TRP A 100 4.76 -1.12 -0.80
N MET A 101 3.58 -0.51 -0.81
CA MET A 101 2.53 -0.75 0.16
C MET A 101 1.30 -1.32 -0.54
N ILE A 102 1.03 -2.59 -0.27
CA ILE A 102 -0.18 -3.27 -0.73
C ILE A 102 -1.30 -2.98 0.27
N GLY A 103 -2.54 -2.99 -0.16
CA GLY A 103 -3.67 -2.66 0.70
C GLY A 103 -3.88 -1.15 0.84
N GLY A 104 -4.49 -0.73 1.95
CA GLY A 104 -4.83 0.67 2.25
C GLY A 104 -6.09 0.73 3.11
N ASP A 105 -5.92 0.77 4.44
CA ASP A 105 -6.97 0.82 5.46
C ASP A 105 -8.04 -0.29 5.31
N ILE A 106 -7.59 -1.51 4.99
CA ILE A 106 -8.44 -2.66 4.68
C ILE A 106 -7.97 -3.91 5.44
N ARG A 107 -8.89 -4.85 5.67
CA ARG A 107 -8.56 -6.19 6.15
C ARG A 107 -7.91 -7.01 5.04
N GLY A 108 -6.84 -7.75 5.37
CA GLY A 108 -6.15 -8.58 4.41
C GLY A 108 -6.90 -9.83 3.97
N ASP A 109 -7.87 -10.29 4.79
CA ASP A 109 -8.74 -11.42 4.48
C ASP A 109 -9.92 -11.04 3.55
N ASN A 110 -10.09 -9.75 3.27
CA ASN A 110 -11.01 -9.28 2.24
C ASN A 110 -10.27 -9.19 0.89
N LYS A 111 -10.63 -10.05 -0.05
CA LYS A 111 -9.99 -10.12 -1.39
C LYS A 111 -8.50 -10.47 -1.35
N THR A 112 -8.11 -11.43 -0.49
CA THR A 112 -6.72 -11.90 -0.34
C THR A 112 -6.07 -12.25 -1.68
N GLU A 113 -6.82 -12.90 -2.57
CA GLU A 113 -6.39 -13.30 -3.92
C GLU A 113 -5.99 -12.10 -4.80
N VAL A 114 -6.67 -10.98 -4.67
CA VAL A 114 -6.36 -9.74 -5.41
C VAL A 114 -5.09 -9.10 -4.86
N TRP A 115 -4.93 -9.07 -3.53
CA TRP A 115 -3.73 -8.55 -2.88
C TRP A 115 -2.49 -9.39 -3.20
N ASP A 116 -2.61 -10.72 -3.13
CA ASP A 116 -1.52 -11.63 -3.51
C ASP A 116 -1.17 -11.49 -5.01
N ALA A 117 -2.16 -11.33 -5.89
CA ALA A 117 -1.95 -11.12 -7.32
C ALA A 117 -1.19 -9.81 -7.60
N LEU A 118 -1.58 -8.71 -6.96
CA LEU A 118 -0.90 -7.41 -7.06
C LEU A 118 0.54 -7.50 -6.58
N ALA A 119 0.75 -7.99 -5.36
CA ALA A 119 2.07 -8.08 -4.74
C ALA A 119 3.02 -8.99 -5.53
N ASN A 120 2.58 -10.20 -5.90
CA ASN A 120 3.38 -11.14 -6.66
C ASN A 120 3.71 -10.61 -8.06
N SER A 121 2.81 -9.87 -8.70
CA SER A 121 3.09 -9.28 -10.01
C SER A 121 4.16 -8.18 -9.93
N ILE A 122 4.14 -7.33 -8.90
CA ILE A 122 5.21 -6.37 -8.62
C ILE A 122 6.51 -7.12 -8.36
N ARG A 123 6.51 -8.08 -7.44
CA ARG A 123 7.68 -8.85 -7.04
C ARG A 123 8.30 -9.65 -8.20
N SER A 124 7.51 -10.03 -9.19
CA SER A 124 8.01 -10.73 -10.38
C SER A 124 8.99 -9.90 -11.20
N ILE A 125 8.88 -8.57 -11.15
CA ILE A 125 9.68 -7.60 -11.91
C ILE A 125 10.67 -6.88 -10.99
N ASP A 126 10.18 -6.38 -9.85
CA ASP A 126 10.97 -5.65 -8.88
C ASP A 126 11.37 -6.56 -7.71
N LYS A 127 12.68 -6.89 -7.66
CA LYS A 127 13.28 -7.73 -6.63
C LYS A 127 14.00 -6.92 -5.54
N GLY A 128 14.15 -5.61 -5.74
CA GLY A 128 15.03 -4.77 -4.92
C GLY A 128 14.31 -3.97 -3.84
N HIS A 129 13.11 -3.50 -4.09
CA HIS A 129 12.39 -2.65 -3.14
C HIS A 129 11.68 -3.46 -2.06
N LEU A 130 11.64 -2.89 -0.86
CA LEU A 130 10.86 -3.45 0.24
C LEU A 130 9.36 -3.37 -0.04
N MET A 131 8.62 -4.36 0.46
CA MET A 131 7.18 -4.45 0.31
C MET A 131 6.51 -4.83 1.61
N THR A 132 5.39 -4.17 1.90
CA THR A 132 4.53 -4.45 3.05
C THR A 132 3.05 -4.39 2.67
N PHE A 133 2.18 -4.69 3.63
CA PHE A 133 0.74 -4.51 3.51
C PHE A 133 0.27 -3.47 4.52
N HIS A 134 -0.44 -2.44 4.04
CA HIS A 134 -1.07 -1.41 4.85
C HIS A 134 -2.42 -1.92 5.37
N PRO A 135 -2.51 -2.32 6.64
CA PRO A 135 -3.72 -2.92 7.19
C PRO A 135 -4.74 -1.85 7.62
N ARG A 136 -5.92 -2.31 7.98
CA ARG A 136 -6.93 -1.49 8.65
C ARG A 136 -6.47 -1.08 10.06
N GLY A 137 -7.00 0.03 10.56
CA GLY A 137 -6.78 0.52 11.92
C GLY A 137 -7.01 -0.55 12.99
N ARG A 138 -6.10 -0.64 13.95
CA ARG A 138 -6.07 -1.62 15.04
C ARG A 138 -5.87 -3.07 14.57
N THR A 139 -5.18 -3.26 13.43
CA THR A 139 -4.79 -4.55 12.90
C THR A 139 -3.32 -4.56 12.47
N THR A 140 -2.79 -5.75 12.21
CA THR A 140 -1.44 -5.95 11.68
C THR A 140 -1.46 -6.83 10.44
N SER A 141 -0.60 -6.53 9.47
CA SER A 141 -0.39 -7.36 8.27
C SER A 141 0.02 -8.79 8.60
N ALA A 142 0.68 -8.99 9.75
CA ALA A 142 1.08 -10.30 10.23
C ALA A 142 -0.08 -11.28 10.42
N THR A 143 -1.29 -10.76 10.62
CA THR A 143 -2.50 -11.58 10.77
C THR A 143 -2.80 -12.38 9.51
N TRP A 144 -2.53 -11.81 8.33
CA TRP A 144 -2.97 -12.38 7.04
C TRP A 144 -1.81 -12.79 6.12
N PHE A 145 -0.67 -12.09 6.18
CA PHE A 145 0.37 -12.17 5.16
C PHE A 145 1.77 -12.49 5.69
N ASN A 146 1.93 -12.81 6.97
CA ASN A 146 3.26 -13.05 7.55
C ASN A 146 4.06 -14.15 6.84
N ASP A 147 3.39 -15.16 6.32
CA ASP A 147 3.98 -16.29 5.61
C ASP A 147 4.23 -16.02 4.11
N ARG A 148 3.81 -14.86 3.61
CA ARG A 148 3.97 -14.53 2.19
C ARG A 148 5.41 -14.13 1.89
N GLU A 149 5.98 -14.70 0.82
CA GLU A 149 7.32 -14.39 0.36
C GLU A 149 7.47 -12.95 -0.15
N TRP A 150 6.37 -12.35 -0.64
CA TRP A 150 6.40 -10.99 -1.10
C TRP A 150 6.46 -9.95 0.04
N LEU A 151 6.06 -10.29 1.26
CA LEU A 151 6.04 -9.39 2.42
C LEU A 151 7.43 -9.38 3.07
N ASP A 152 8.12 -8.25 3.05
CA ASP A 152 9.45 -8.10 3.68
C ASP A 152 9.36 -7.74 5.16
N PHE A 153 8.40 -6.92 5.55
CA PHE A 153 8.16 -6.52 6.94
C PHE A 153 6.67 -6.37 7.23
N ASN A 154 6.31 -6.55 8.49
CA ASN A 154 4.96 -6.33 8.96
C ASN A 154 4.72 -4.86 9.24
N MET A 155 3.50 -4.41 8.96
CA MET A 155 2.99 -3.11 9.30
C MET A 155 1.73 -3.26 10.14
N PHE A 156 1.59 -2.48 11.18
CA PHE A 156 0.31 -2.32 11.88
C PHE A 156 -0.14 -0.87 11.79
N GLN A 157 -1.41 -0.64 11.96
CA GLN A 157 -1.97 0.69 12.04
C GLN A 157 -2.52 0.88 13.46
N SER A 158 -1.89 1.75 14.25
CA SER A 158 -2.33 2.07 15.62
C SER A 158 -3.73 2.69 15.66
N GLY A 159 -4.14 3.32 14.57
CA GLY A 159 -5.47 3.89 14.39
C GLY A 159 -5.61 5.30 14.93
N HIS A 160 -6.84 5.84 14.85
CA HIS A 160 -7.17 7.22 15.21
C HIS A 160 -8.03 7.30 16.49
N ARG A 161 -8.09 6.24 17.27
CA ARG A 161 -8.94 6.19 18.46
C ARG A 161 -8.31 6.98 19.60
N ARG A 162 -9.19 7.56 20.40
CA ARG A 162 -8.82 8.20 21.65
C ARG A 162 -8.88 7.18 22.79
N TYR A 163 -8.13 7.42 23.84
CA TYR A 163 -8.21 6.66 25.07
C TYR A 163 -9.68 6.44 25.51
N GLY A 164 -10.03 5.21 25.86
CA GLY A 164 -11.38 4.83 26.29
C GLY A 164 -12.41 4.59 25.17
N GLN A 165 -12.05 4.75 23.89
CA GLN A 165 -12.94 4.34 22.80
C GLN A 165 -12.93 2.82 22.64
N ARG A 166 -14.12 2.22 22.43
CA ARG A 166 -14.23 0.78 22.17
C ARG A 166 -13.67 0.44 20.79
N ASN A 167 -13.10 -0.74 20.67
CA ASN A 167 -12.75 -1.33 19.38
C ASN A 167 -14.02 -1.54 18.55
N GLY A 168 -13.96 -1.22 17.25
CA GLY A 168 -15.03 -1.53 16.31
C GLY A 168 -15.01 -3.00 15.88
N ASP A 169 -16.08 -3.43 15.23
CA ASP A 169 -16.14 -4.77 14.65
C ASP A 169 -14.98 -5.00 13.69
N GLY A 170 -14.28 -6.11 13.86
CA GLY A 170 -13.18 -6.51 12.99
C GLY A 170 -11.82 -5.89 13.32
N ASP A 171 -11.72 -5.11 14.38
CA ASP A 171 -10.42 -4.75 14.93
C ASP A 171 -9.75 -5.98 15.55
N TYR A 172 -8.42 -5.93 15.64
CA TYR A 172 -7.68 -6.97 16.33
C TYR A 172 -8.28 -7.15 17.74
N PRO A 173 -8.58 -8.38 18.18
CA PRO A 173 -9.17 -8.64 19.48
C PRO A 173 -8.13 -8.38 20.57
N ILE A 174 -7.83 -7.12 20.81
CA ILE A 174 -7.11 -6.70 21.99
C ILE A 174 -8.17 -6.58 23.06
N GLU A 175 -8.08 -7.47 24.00
CA GLU A 175 -8.94 -7.46 25.16
C GLU A 175 -8.90 -6.07 25.79
N GLU A 176 -10.09 -5.46 25.85
CA GLU A 176 -10.40 -4.27 26.61
C GLU A 176 -9.52 -3.02 26.46
N ASN A 177 -10.02 -2.06 25.69
CA ASN A 177 -9.86 -0.60 25.88
C ASN A 177 -8.46 -0.01 26.09
N THR A 178 -7.42 -0.55 25.53
CA THR A 178 -6.08 -0.04 25.75
C THR A 178 -5.54 0.51 24.44
N GLU A 179 -5.85 1.78 24.16
CA GLU A 179 -5.38 2.51 22.99
C GLU A 179 -3.86 2.68 22.98
N GLU A 180 -3.25 2.60 24.13
CA GLU A 180 -1.81 2.75 24.32
C GLU A 180 -1.04 1.43 24.16
N ASP A 181 -1.72 0.33 23.80
CA ASP A 181 -1.10 -0.99 23.68
C ASP A 181 -0.51 -1.29 22.31
N ASN A 182 0.08 -0.31 21.64
CA ASN A 182 0.73 -0.51 20.34
C ASN A 182 1.82 -1.59 20.40
N TRP A 183 2.49 -1.75 21.53
CA TRP A 183 3.45 -2.83 21.76
C TRP A 183 2.85 -4.23 21.59
N ARG A 184 1.54 -4.41 21.78
CA ARG A 184 0.87 -5.71 21.57
C ARG A 184 0.85 -6.10 20.10
N PHE A 185 0.69 -5.15 19.17
CA PHE A 185 0.80 -5.43 17.74
C PHE A 185 2.21 -5.88 17.37
N VAL A 186 3.22 -5.27 17.98
CA VAL A 186 4.61 -5.69 17.82
C VAL A 186 4.80 -7.11 18.33
N GLN A 187 4.36 -7.41 19.55
CA GLN A 187 4.45 -8.76 20.11
C GLN A 187 3.71 -9.80 19.27
N ALA A 188 2.47 -9.51 18.85
CA ALA A 188 1.67 -10.41 18.03
C ALA A 188 2.34 -10.70 16.67
N SER A 189 2.98 -9.70 16.09
CA SER A 189 3.72 -9.85 14.83
C SER A 189 5.01 -10.62 15.03
N GLN A 190 5.75 -10.35 16.11
CA GLN A 190 7.01 -11.04 16.43
C GLN A 190 6.80 -12.50 16.87
N ALA A 191 5.60 -12.87 17.34
CA ALA A 191 5.25 -14.25 17.64
C ALA A 191 5.03 -15.12 16.38
N LYS A 192 5.00 -14.52 15.20
CA LYS A 192 4.79 -15.22 13.92
C LYS A 192 6.11 -15.78 13.37
N THR A 193 6.00 -16.84 12.60
CA THR A 193 7.10 -17.43 11.83
C THR A 193 6.76 -17.36 10.34
N PRO A 194 7.68 -16.89 9.48
CA PRO A 194 9.01 -16.38 9.79
C PRO A 194 8.97 -15.05 10.59
N LEU A 195 10.02 -14.79 11.37
CA LEU A 195 10.17 -13.50 12.05
C LEU A 195 10.46 -12.41 11.03
N LYS A 196 9.67 -11.34 11.06
CA LYS A 196 9.84 -10.17 10.18
C LYS A 196 9.90 -8.88 11.02
N PRO A 197 10.61 -7.84 10.55
CA PRO A 197 10.54 -6.50 11.16
C PRO A 197 9.10 -6.01 11.24
N VAL A 198 8.83 -5.09 12.18
CA VAL A 198 7.49 -4.55 12.44
C VAL A 198 7.57 -3.04 12.55
N ILE A 199 6.67 -2.33 11.88
CA ILE A 199 6.54 -0.86 11.96
C ILE A 199 5.07 -0.46 12.21
N ASP A 200 4.84 0.75 12.74
CA ASP A 200 3.52 1.41 12.83
C ASP A 200 3.27 2.23 11.56
#